data_57d6a819dbf8cc169efa756e1ba4fa03
#
_entry.id   57d6a819dbf8cc169efa756e1ba4fa03
#
_cell.length_a   1.000
_cell.length_b   1.000
_cell.length_c   1.000
_cell.angle_alpha   90.00
_cell.angle_beta   90.00
_cell.angle_gamma   90.00
#
_symmetry.space_group_name_H-M   'P 1'
#
loop_
_entity.id
_entity.type
_entity.pdbx_description
1 polymer ?
#
loop_
_entity_poly.entity_id
_entity_poly.type
_entity_poly.pdbx_seq_one_letter_code
_entity_poly.pdbx_strand_id
1 'polypeptide(L)' 'MRVGVVDLGTNSTRLLVADVDADRIDEVSRHTVITRLGEGVDERRKLLPLPVARVRNVLSDYRRELEQLGAERVLAIG' A
#
# COMPACT_ATOMS: atom_id res chain seq x y z
N MET A 1 -17.69 -4.04 -7.97
CA MET A 1 -16.97 -2.83 -7.53
C MET A 1 -15.47 -3.13 -7.46
N ARG A 2 -14.67 -2.29 -8.06
CA ARG A 2 -13.22 -2.41 -7.97
C ARG A 2 -12.70 -1.63 -6.76
N VAL A 3 -11.99 -2.32 -5.88
CA VAL A 3 -11.52 -1.78 -4.60
C VAL A 3 -10.01 -1.95 -4.49
N GLY A 4 -9.34 -0.94 -3.99
CA GLY A 4 -7.93 -1.00 -3.64
C GLY A 4 -7.73 -1.01 -2.13
N VAL A 5 -6.80 -1.82 -1.66
CA VAL A 5 -6.39 -1.84 -0.26
C VAL A 5 -4.89 -1.60 -0.20
N VAL A 6 -4.48 -0.59 0.54
CA VAL A 6 -3.07 -0.28 0.79
C VAL A 6 -2.79 -0.61 2.25
N ASP A 7 -1.80 -1.49 2.47
CA ASP A 7 -1.40 -1.91 3.80
C ASP A 7 0.01 -1.39 4.10
N LEU A 8 0.10 -0.51 5.10
CA LEU A 8 1.36 0.09 5.56
C LEU A 8 1.91 -0.73 6.73
N GLY A 9 2.85 -1.61 6.44
CA GLY A 9 3.53 -2.38 7.48
C GLY A 9 4.87 -1.75 7.87
N THR A 10 5.46 -2.24 8.96
CA THR A 10 6.79 -1.79 9.40
C THR A 10 7.91 -2.19 8.44
N ASN A 11 7.77 -3.32 7.76
CA ASN A 11 8.76 -3.82 6.82
C ASN A 11 8.37 -3.66 5.36
N SER A 12 7.07 -3.69 5.05
CA SER A 12 6.60 -3.68 3.68
C SER A 12 5.37 -2.80 3.50
N THR A 13 5.18 -2.33 2.28
CA THR A 13 4.00 -1.59 1.85
C THR A 13 3.34 -2.41 0.73
N ARG A 14 2.07 -2.75 0.91
CA ARG A 14 1.37 -3.67 0.01
C ARG A 14 0.18 -2.99 -0.64
N LEU A 15 -0.09 -3.42 -1.86
CA LEU A 15 -1.29 -3.02 -2.59
C LEU A 15 -2.04 -4.27 -3.03
N LEU A 16 -3.33 -4.28 -2.81
CA LEU A 16 -4.24 -5.27 -3.38
C LEU A 16 -5.34 -4.53 -4.11
N VAL A 17 -5.58 -4.89 -5.36
CA VAL A 17 -6.73 -4.42 -6.12
C VAL A 17 -7.58 -5.63 -6.47
N ALA A 18 -8.86 -5.55 -6.17
CA ALA A 18 -9.78 -6.66 -6.39
C ALA A 18 -11.14 -6.16 -6.87
N ASP A 19 -11.81 -6.98 -7.66
CA ASP A 19 -13.21 -6.80 -7.99
C ASP A 19 -14.06 -7.56 -6.97
N VAL A 20 -14.95 -6.83 -6.31
CA VAL A 20 -15.76 -7.36 -5.20
C VAL A 20 -17.23 -7.30 -5.59
N ASP A 21 -17.89 -8.47 -5.55
CA ASP A 21 -19.33 -8.62 -5.69
C ASP A 21 -19.88 -9.29 -4.43
N ALA A 22 -21.21 -9.48 -4.38
CA ALA A 22 -21.86 -10.06 -3.21
C ALA A 22 -21.28 -11.43 -2.82
N ASP A 23 -20.90 -12.25 -3.82
CA ASP A 23 -20.48 -13.63 -3.60
C ASP A 23 -19.04 -13.93 -4.03
N ARG A 24 -18.32 -12.93 -4.59
CA ARG A 24 -17.01 -13.16 -5.19
C ARG A 24 -16.04 -12.04 -4.90
N ILE A 25 -14.77 -12.43 -4.75
CA ILE A 25 -13.63 -11.52 -4.70
C ILE A 25 -12.62 -12.02 -5.73
N ASP A 26 -12.41 -11.23 -6.78
CA ASP A 26 -11.46 -11.57 -7.84
C ASP A 26 -10.26 -10.62 -7.78
N GLU A 27 -9.08 -11.17 -7.50
CA GLU A 27 -7.86 -10.37 -7.45
C GLU A 27 -7.50 -9.85 -8.84
N VAL A 28 -7.27 -8.54 -8.95
CA VAL A 28 -6.86 -7.88 -10.18
C VAL A 28 -5.36 -7.64 -10.18
N SER A 29 -4.82 -7.17 -9.07
CA SER A 29 -3.40 -6.81 -8.95
C SER A 29 -2.96 -6.93 -7.51
N ARG A 30 -1.71 -7.33 -7.30
CA ARG A 30 -1.11 -7.43 -5.97
C ARG A 30 0.35 -7.04 -6.06
N HIS A 31 0.78 -6.14 -5.17
CA HIS A 31 2.17 -5.71 -5.07
C HIS A 31 2.63 -5.71 -3.62
N THR A 32 3.89 -6.03 -3.42
CA THR A 32 4.55 -5.92 -2.12
C THR A 32 5.92 -5.32 -2.35
N VAL A 33 6.22 -4.23 -1.64
CA VAL A 33 7.53 -3.58 -1.69
C VAL A 33 8.08 -3.50 -0.27
N ILE A 34 9.33 -3.91 -0.11
CA ILE A 34 10.02 -3.81 1.17
C ILE A 34 10.45 -2.35 1.37
N THR A 35 9.82 -1.65 2.27
CA THR A 35 10.03 -0.22 2.51
C THR A 35 10.75 0.08 3.82
N ARG A 36 10.69 -0.84 4.78
CA ARG A 36 11.37 -0.74 6.09
C ARG A 36 11.06 0.58 6.81
N LEU A 37 9.76 0.90 6.90
CA LEU A 37 9.34 2.13 7.58
C LEU A 37 9.82 2.18 9.04
N GLY A 38 9.91 1.03 9.70
CA GLY A 38 10.38 0.92 11.08
C GLY A 38 11.89 1.00 11.26
N GLU A 39 12.67 1.19 10.18
CA GLU A 39 14.13 1.24 10.27
C GLU A 39 14.59 2.36 11.20
N GLY A 40 15.38 2.02 12.22
CA GLY A 40 15.93 2.97 13.17
C GLY A 40 14.96 3.45 14.25
N VAL A 41 13.70 3.04 14.23
CA VAL A 41 12.69 3.48 15.20
C VAL A 41 13.05 3.01 16.62
N ASP A 42 13.55 1.80 16.78
CA ASP A 42 13.88 1.22 18.07
C ASP A 42 14.95 2.04 18.82
N GLU A 43 15.89 2.62 18.09
CA GLU A 43 16.98 3.43 18.66
C GLU A 43 16.55 4.87 18.89
N ARG A 44 15.82 5.46 17.96
CA ARG A 44 15.52 6.88 17.94
C ARG A 44 14.07 7.21 18.30
N ARG A 45 13.20 6.23 18.33
CA ARG A 45 11.76 6.36 18.64
C ARG A 45 11.04 7.38 17.75
N LYS A 46 11.51 7.54 16.52
CA LYS A 46 10.88 8.38 15.51
C LYS A 46 11.15 7.83 14.13
N LEU A 47 10.28 8.12 13.19
CA LEU A 47 10.46 7.75 11.79
C LEU A 47 11.59 8.58 11.18
N LEU A 48 12.50 7.90 10.50
CA LEU A 48 13.61 8.55 9.82
C LEU A 48 13.19 9.05 8.44
N PRO A 49 13.86 10.12 7.91
CA PRO A 49 13.49 10.68 6.60
C PRO A 49 13.58 9.69 5.44
N LEU A 50 14.62 8.85 5.38
CA LEU A 50 14.83 7.94 4.26
C LEU A 50 13.76 6.85 4.17
N PRO A 51 13.42 6.11 5.24
CA PRO A 51 12.31 5.18 5.20
C PRO A 51 10.98 5.84 4.84
N VAL A 52 10.70 7.04 5.35
CA VAL A 52 9.50 7.79 4.99
C VAL A 52 9.47 8.09 3.51
N ALA A 53 10.59 8.52 2.93
CA ALA A 53 10.69 8.79 1.50
C ALA A 53 10.43 7.53 0.65
N ARG A 54 10.95 6.36 1.08
CA ARG A 54 10.70 5.09 0.40
C ARG A 54 9.20 4.77 0.35
N VAL A 55 8.50 4.92 1.48
CA VAL A 55 7.05 4.67 1.54
C VAL A 55 6.30 5.66 0.65
N ARG A 56 6.64 6.95 0.70
CA ARG A 56 5.99 7.96 -0.12
C ARG A 56 6.11 7.67 -1.61
N ASN A 57 7.29 7.23 -2.07
CA ASN A 57 7.51 6.88 -3.47
C ASN A 57 6.66 5.68 -3.88
N VAL A 58 6.57 4.66 -3.04
CA VAL A 58 5.73 3.48 -3.29
C VAL A 58 4.25 3.86 -3.32
N LEU A 59 3.79 4.70 -2.39
CA LEU A 59 2.41 5.16 -2.37
C LEU A 59 2.06 5.96 -3.62
N SER A 60 2.99 6.76 -4.15
CA SER A 60 2.79 7.46 -5.41
C SER A 60 2.61 6.50 -6.58
N ASP A 61 3.41 5.41 -6.62
CA ASP A 61 3.27 4.38 -7.64
C ASP A 61 1.94 3.64 -7.50
N TYR A 62 1.54 3.31 -6.29
CA TYR A 62 0.26 2.64 -6.03
C TYR A 62 -0.93 3.51 -6.42
N ARG A 63 -0.84 4.81 -6.15
CA ARG A 63 -1.89 5.75 -6.56
C ARG A 63 -2.08 5.74 -8.08
N ARG A 64 -0.97 5.78 -8.82
CA ARG A 64 -1.04 5.72 -10.28
C ARG A 64 -1.68 4.43 -10.77
N GLU A 65 -1.31 3.29 -10.18
CA GLU A 65 -1.89 2.02 -10.56
C GLU A 65 -3.39 1.96 -10.24
N LEU A 66 -3.79 2.44 -9.07
CA LEU A 66 -5.21 2.50 -8.70
C LEU A 66 -6.02 3.36 -9.67
N GLU A 67 -5.47 4.49 -10.10
CA GLU A 67 -6.10 5.35 -11.09
C GLU A 67 -6.21 4.65 -12.45
N GLN A 68 -5.13 3.99 -12.90
CA GLN A 68 -5.12 3.26 -14.17
C GLN A 68 -6.10 2.10 -14.18
N LEU A 69 -6.24 1.40 -13.06
CA LEU A 69 -7.15 0.27 -12.93
C LEU A 69 -8.60 0.70 -12.64
N GLY A 70 -8.82 1.98 -12.39
CA GLY A 70 -10.15 2.50 -12.14
C GLY A 70 -10.75 2.05 -10.81
N ALA A 71 -9.94 1.96 -9.76
CA ALA A 71 -10.45 1.61 -8.44
C ALA A 71 -11.48 2.65 -7.97
N GLU A 72 -12.65 2.17 -7.57
CA GLU A 72 -13.75 3.03 -7.16
C GLU A 72 -13.65 3.45 -5.70
N ARG A 73 -13.05 2.61 -4.87
CA ARG A 73 -12.78 2.87 -3.47
C ARG A 73 -11.40 2.41 -3.09
N VAL A 74 -10.77 3.12 -2.18
CA VAL A 74 -9.45 2.77 -1.64
C VAL A 74 -9.50 2.83 -0.12
N LEU A 75 -9.01 1.77 0.52
CA LEU A 75 -8.87 1.67 1.95
C LEU A 75 -7.40 1.57 2.31
N ALA A 76 -6.93 2.43 3.20
CA ALA A 76 -5.57 2.36 3.74
C ALA A 76 -5.62 1.84 5.17
N ILE A 77 -4.78 0.85 5.46
CA ILE A 77 -4.66 0.25 6.79
C ILE A 77 -3.18 0.20 7.20
N GLY A 78 -2.95 0.14 8.49
CA GLY A 78 -1.56 0.10 8.95
C GLY A 78 -1.38 0.02 10.44
#